data_00c69c801e19e7dddbf97225a89006b8
#
_entry.id   00c69c801e19e7dddbf97225a89006b8
#
_cell.length_a   1.000
_cell.length_b   1.000
_cell.length_c   1.000
_cell.angle_alpha   90.00
_cell.angle_beta   90.00
_cell.angle_gamma   90.00
#
_symmetry.space_group_name_H-M   'P 1'
#
loop_
_entity.id
_entity.type
_entity.pdbx_description
1 polymer ?
#
loop_
_entity_poly.entity_id
_entity_poly.type
_entity_poly.pdbx_seq_one_letter_code
_entity_poly.pdbx_strand_id
1 'polypeptide(L)'
;MKDVVQNWLDNPRLSQVQACCARSPNGECHIQIAGAEIVNEQVERAMNCIAAIVPRLVNQGLLPGRIVWDFTNGRLYYVVRADGSALGLFCKPGGEAETSAVHEFIAEFAQQG
;
A
#
# COMPACT_ATOMS: atom_id res chain seq x y z
N MET A 1 -3.71 -2.33 13.05
CA MET A 1 -3.56 -1.79 11.68
C MET A 1 -4.13 -0.39 11.52
N LYS A 2 -5.06 0.03 12.37
CA LYS A 2 -5.58 1.41 12.33
C LYS A 2 -4.51 2.46 12.56
N ASP A 3 -3.52 2.15 13.38
CA ASP A 3 -2.40 3.04 13.68
C ASP A 3 -1.55 3.35 12.44
N VAL A 4 -1.39 2.39 11.53
CA VAL A 4 -0.66 2.60 10.27
C VAL A 4 -1.39 3.63 9.41
N VAL A 5 -2.71 3.49 9.29
CA VAL A 5 -3.53 4.43 8.52
C VAL A 5 -3.49 5.82 9.17
N GLN A 6 -3.56 5.88 10.50
CA GLN A 6 -3.51 7.15 11.22
C GLN A 6 -2.14 7.83 11.04
N ASN A 7 -1.05 7.07 11.08
CA ASN A 7 0.28 7.59 10.84
C ASN A 7 0.40 8.21 9.45
N TRP A 8 -0.22 7.60 8.45
CA TRP A 8 -0.26 8.17 7.11
C TRP A 8 -1.00 9.50 7.10
N LEU A 9 -2.18 9.57 7.72
CA LEU A 9 -2.98 10.79 7.77
C LEU A 9 -2.25 11.94 8.45
N ASP A 10 -1.45 11.61 9.46
CA ASP A 10 -0.72 12.60 10.24
C ASP A 10 0.60 13.04 9.59
N ASN A 11 1.00 12.42 8.47
CA ASN A 11 2.28 12.70 7.82
C ASN A 11 2.10 13.66 6.63
N PRO A 12 2.47 14.94 6.76
CA PRO A 12 2.29 15.91 5.67
C PRO A 12 3.18 15.63 4.46
N ARG A 13 4.23 14.83 4.60
CA ARG A 13 5.12 14.45 3.50
C ARG A 13 4.46 13.48 2.53
N LEU A 14 3.32 12.90 2.90
CA LEU A 14 2.58 11.93 2.09
C LEU A 14 1.33 12.53 1.45
N SER A 15 1.34 13.84 1.19
CA SER A 15 0.18 14.55 0.66
C SER A 15 -0.28 14.07 -0.72
N GLN A 16 0.61 13.44 -1.49
CA GLN A 16 0.29 12.89 -2.81
C GLN A 16 -0.42 11.53 -2.73
N VAL A 17 -0.41 10.89 -1.57
CA VAL A 17 -1.07 9.60 -1.39
C VAL A 17 -2.57 9.83 -1.33
N GLN A 18 -3.32 9.23 -2.27
CA GLN A 18 -4.75 9.39 -2.38
C GLN A 18 -5.54 8.41 -1.52
N ALA A 19 -4.96 7.25 -1.26
CA ALA A 19 -5.60 6.22 -0.45
C ALA A 19 -4.55 5.33 0.20
N CYS A 20 -4.87 4.89 1.41
CA CYS A 20 -4.05 3.94 2.16
C CYS A 20 -4.94 2.77 2.56
N CYS A 21 -4.47 1.56 2.31
CA CYS A 21 -5.14 0.34 2.74
C CYS A 21 -4.17 -0.49 3.55
N ALA A 22 -4.53 -0.77 4.81
CA ALA A 22 -3.76 -1.68 5.67
C ALA A 22 -4.58 -2.94 5.87
N ARG A 23 -4.00 -4.09 5.54
CA ARG A 23 -4.65 -5.39 5.67
C ARG A 23 -3.98 -6.19 6.77
N SER A 24 -4.76 -6.64 7.74
CA SER A 24 -4.25 -7.47 8.82
C SER A 24 -4.10 -8.94 8.37
N PRO A 25 -3.33 -9.76 9.12
CA PRO A 25 -3.12 -11.16 8.74
C PRO A 25 -4.40 -11.97 8.60
N ASN A 26 -5.46 -11.60 9.30
CA ASN A 26 -6.76 -12.28 9.23
C ASN A 26 -7.61 -11.84 8.03
N GLY A 27 -7.10 -10.92 7.20
CA GLY A 27 -7.81 -10.45 6.00
C GLY A 27 -8.62 -9.18 6.18
N GLU A 28 -8.71 -8.62 7.38
CA GLU A 28 -9.42 -7.35 7.59
C GLU A 28 -8.66 -6.20 6.94
N CYS A 29 -9.39 -5.34 6.23
CA CYS A 29 -8.82 -4.16 5.58
C CYS A 29 -9.32 -2.89 6.25
N HIS A 30 -8.38 -1.97 6.50
CA HIS A 30 -8.68 -0.61 6.93
C HIS A 30 -8.30 0.31 5.78
N ILE A 31 -9.30 0.96 5.18
CA ILE A 31 -9.12 1.80 4.01
C ILE A 31 -9.45 3.23 4.37
N GLN A 32 -8.55 4.15 4.04
CA GLN A 32 -8.78 5.58 4.19
C GLN A 32 -8.49 6.25 2.86
N ILE A 33 -9.42 7.07 2.40
CA ILE A 33 -9.32 7.78 1.13
C ILE A 33 -9.22 9.28 1.41
N ALA A 34 -8.22 9.91 0.82
CA ALA A 34 -8.01 11.35 0.91
C ALA A 34 -8.34 12.07 -0.39
N GLY A 35 -8.27 11.37 -1.53
CA GLY A 35 -8.55 11.95 -2.84
C GLY A 35 -10.00 11.74 -3.27
N ALA A 36 -10.49 12.63 -4.16
CA ALA A 36 -11.84 12.53 -4.71
C ALA A 36 -11.92 11.63 -5.94
N GLU A 37 -10.79 11.26 -6.51
CA GLU A 37 -10.72 10.52 -7.79
C GLU A 37 -10.72 9.00 -7.63
N ILE A 38 -10.65 8.51 -6.40
CA ILE A 38 -10.59 7.07 -6.12
C ILE A 38 -11.67 6.71 -5.11
N VAL A 39 -12.26 5.52 -5.24
CA VAL A 39 -13.33 5.05 -4.34
C VAL A 39 -12.91 3.76 -3.66
N ASN A 40 -13.52 3.47 -2.49
CA ASN A 40 -13.22 2.29 -1.69
C ASN A 40 -13.24 0.99 -2.49
N GLU A 41 -14.24 0.84 -3.36
CA GLU A 41 -14.40 -0.37 -4.16
C GLU A 41 -13.20 -0.63 -5.06
N GLN A 42 -12.65 0.44 -5.66
CA GLN A 42 -11.44 0.33 -6.49
C GLN A 42 -10.23 -0.11 -5.67
N VAL A 43 -10.08 0.46 -4.47
CA VAL A 43 -8.98 0.11 -3.57
C VAL A 43 -9.07 -1.36 -3.15
N GLU A 44 -10.25 -1.81 -2.74
CA GLU A 44 -10.46 -3.20 -2.35
C GLU A 44 -10.16 -4.17 -3.48
N ARG A 45 -10.63 -3.88 -4.69
CA ARG A 45 -10.39 -4.73 -5.85
C ARG A 45 -8.90 -4.84 -6.17
N ALA A 46 -8.19 -3.72 -6.15
CA ALA A 46 -6.75 -3.72 -6.41
C ALA A 46 -5.99 -4.52 -5.36
N MET A 47 -6.32 -4.33 -4.08
CA MET A 47 -5.68 -5.07 -2.99
C MET A 47 -5.95 -6.57 -3.10
N ASN A 48 -7.18 -6.96 -3.43
CA ASN A 48 -7.54 -8.36 -3.58
C ASN A 48 -6.85 -9.01 -4.77
N CYS A 49 -6.70 -8.28 -5.89
CA CYS A 49 -5.98 -8.78 -7.06
C CYS A 49 -4.52 -9.06 -6.73
N ILE A 50 -3.86 -8.15 -6.05
CA ILE A 50 -2.45 -8.33 -5.67
C ILE A 50 -2.31 -9.45 -4.64
N ALA A 51 -3.20 -9.52 -3.67
CA ALA A 51 -3.19 -10.58 -2.66
C ALA A 51 -3.33 -11.97 -3.29
N ALA A 52 -4.04 -12.08 -4.40
CA ALA A 52 -4.18 -13.34 -5.13
C ALA A 52 -2.91 -13.72 -5.90
N ILE A 53 -2.12 -12.72 -6.32
CA ILE A 53 -0.88 -12.95 -7.09
C ILE A 53 0.27 -13.39 -6.18
N VAL A 54 0.38 -12.84 -4.98
CA VAL A 54 1.51 -13.07 -4.07
C VAL A 54 1.77 -14.57 -3.80
N PRO A 55 0.77 -15.39 -3.46
CA PRO A 55 1.02 -16.81 -3.22
C PRO A 55 1.58 -17.53 -4.45
N ARG A 56 1.19 -17.12 -5.65
CA ARG A 56 1.70 -17.70 -6.89
C ARG A 56 3.18 -17.40 -7.08
N LEU A 57 3.60 -16.19 -6.75
CA LEU A 57 5.01 -15.81 -6.81
C LEU A 57 5.83 -16.61 -5.80
N VAL A 58 5.31 -16.75 -4.58
CA VAL A 58 5.98 -17.54 -3.53
C VAL A 58 6.16 -18.99 -3.97
N ASN A 59 5.15 -19.58 -4.60
CA ASN A 59 5.21 -20.96 -5.10
C ASN A 59 6.25 -21.14 -6.20
N GLN A 60 6.61 -20.06 -6.90
CA GLN A 60 7.67 -20.08 -7.92
C GLN A 60 9.05 -19.76 -7.35
N GLY A 61 9.16 -19.65 -6.02
CA GLY A 61 10.41 -19.30 -5.36
C GLY A 61 10.71 -17.80 -5.38
N LEU A 62 9.74 -16.97 -5.77
CA LEU A 62 9.89 -15.53 -5.82
C LEU A 62 9.23 -14.92 -4.58
N LEU A 63 10.04 -14.30 -3.73
CA LEU A 63 9.55 -13.67 -2.49
C LEU A 63 9.48 -12.16 -2.73
N PRO A 64 8.28 -11.62 -3.03
CA PRO A 64 8.17 -10.19 -3.28
C PRO A 64 8.31 -9.42 -1.97
N GLY A 65 9.27 -8.51 -1.91
CA GLY A 65 9.38 -7.58 -0.80
C GLY A 65 8.42 -6.43 -1.00
N ARG A 66 8.39 -5.89 -2.21
CA ARG A 66 7.55 -4.76 -2.57
C ARG A 66 7.13 -4.90 -4.02
N ILE A 67 5.87 -4.57 -4.27
CA ILE A 67 5.31 -4.55 -5.62
C ILE A 67 4.92 -3.12 -5.96
N VAL A 68 5.31 -2.67 -7.16
CA VAL A 68 4.91 -1.36 -7.67
C VAL A 68 4.10 -1.60 -8.94
N TRP A 69 2.90 -1.04 -8.98
CA TRP A 69 1.99 -1.21 -10.11
C TRP A 69 1.61 0.17 -10.64
N ASP A 70 1.91 0.42 -11.92
CA ASP A 70 1.55 1.68 -12.56
C ASP A 70 0.18 1.58 -13.24
N PHE A 71 -0.68 2.54 -12.92
CA PHE A 71 -1.95 2.74 -13.59
C PHE A 71 -1.86 3.99 -14.47
N THR A 72 -2.86 4.21 -15.31
CA THR A 72 -2.90 5.36 -16.21
C THR A 72 -2.75 6.69 -15.48
N ASN A 73 -3.37 6.81 -14.31
CA ASN A 73 -3.41 8.07 -13.56
C ASN A 73 -2.85 7.96 -12.14
N GLY A 74 -2.01 6.96 -11.88
CA GLY A 74 -1.43 6.81 -10.55
C GLY A 74 -0.56 5.58 -10.42
N ARG A 75 -0.06 5.39 -9.20
CA ARG A 75 0.82 4.26 -8.87
C ARG A 75 0.41 3.65 -7.54
N LEU A 76 0.36 2.33 -7.49
CA LEU A 76 0.14 1.59 -6.25
C LEU A 76 1.47 1.01 -5.77
N TYR A 77 1.82 1.33 -4.52
CA TYR A 77 2.91 0.68 -3.81
C TYR A 77 2.31 -0.33 -2.84
N TYR A 78 2.77 -1.57 -2.90
CA TYR A 78 2.25 -2.67 -2.09
C TYR A 78 3.38 -3.43 -1.44
N VAL A 79 3.26 -3.69 -0.15
CA VAL A 79 4.27 -4.44 0.61
C VAL A 79 3.59 -5.41 1.57
N VAL A 80 4.19 -6.59 1.75
CA VAL A 80 3.71 -7.62 2.66
C VAL A 80 4.76 -7.86 3.74
N ARG A 81 4.33 -7.90 5.00
CA ARG A 81 5.20 -8.24 6.13
C ARG A 81 5.26 -9.74 6.33
N ALA A 82 6.25 -10.18 7.13
CA ALA A 82 6.44 -11.59 7.45
C ALA A 82 5.22 -12.22 8.13
N ASP A 83 4.45 -11.45 8.89
CA ASP A 83 3.25 -11.93 9.57
C ASP A 83 2.03 -12.06 8.65
N GLY A 84 2.16 -11.69 7.38
CA GLY A 84 1.08 -11.74 6.41
C GLY A 84 0.28 -10.45 6.28
N SER A 85 0.54 -9.44 7.12
CA SER A 85 -0.11 -8.14 6.96
C SER A 85 0.46 -7.40 5.75
N ALA A 86 -0.34 -6.50 5.17
CA ALA A 86 0.01 -5.82 3.93
C ALA A 86 -0.39 -4.35 3.98
N LEU A 87 0.32 -3.55 3.21
CA LEU A 87 0.05 -2.12 3.07
C LEU A 87 0.01 -1.77 1.60
N GLY A 88 -1.00 -1.03 1.19
CA GLY A 88 -1.12 -0.48 -0.15
C GLY A 88 -1.27 1.03 -0.09
N LEU A 89 -0.47 1.74 -0.86
CA LEU A 89 -0.54 3.20 -1.00
C LEU A 89 -0.81 3.56 -2.44
N PHE A 90 -1.92 4.24 -2.69
CA PHE A 90 -2.30 4.73 -4.01
C PHE A 90 -1.87 6.18 -4.14
N CYS A 91 -0.95 6.45 -5.07
CA CYS A 91 -0.32 7.75 -5.19
C CYS A 91 -0.58 8.37 -6.55
N LYS A 92 -0.65 9.71 -6.59
CA LYS A 92 -0.54 10.45 -7.84
C LYS A 92 0.92 10.46 -8.26
N PRO A 93 1.22 10.63 -9.56
CA PRO A 93 2.58 10.90 -9.99
C PRO A 93 3.12 12.13 -9.25
N GLY A 94 4.30 12.02 -8.66
CA GLY A 94 4.86 13.08 -7.83
C GLY A 94 6.35 13.24 -8.02
N GLY A 95 6.93 14.23 -7.35
CA GLY A 95 8.35 14.51 -7.37
C GLY A 95 9.17 13.53 -6.55
N GLU A 96 10.50 13.62 -6.66
CA GLU A 96 11.42 12.73 -5.97
C GLU A 96 11.30 12.77 -4.45
N ALA A 97 11.10 13.96 -3.87
CA ALA A 97 11.00 14.11 -2.43
C ALA A 97 9.78 13.36 -1.86
N GLU A 98 8.67 13.43 -2.58
CA GLU A 98 7.44 12.75 -2.20
C GLU A 98 7.57 11.23 -2.36
N THR A 99 8.24 10.80 -3.44
CA THR A 99 8.54 9.39 -3.67
C THR A 99 9.41 8.84 -2.55
N SER A 100 10.42 9.58 -2.11
CA SER A 100 11.26 9.19 -0.99
C SER A 100 10.47 9.01 0.31
N ALA A 101 9.52 9.92 0.57
CA ALA A 101 8.67 9.81 1.75
C ALA A 101 7.80 8.56 1.72
N VAL A 102 7.28 8.20 0.54
CA VAL A 102 6.51 6.97 0.36
C VAL A 102 7.39 5.75 0.63
N HIS A 103 8.60 5.71 0.09
CA HIS A 103 9.53 4.60 0.32
C HIS A 103 9.92 4.46 1.78
N GLU A 104 10.14 5.56 2.47
CA GLU A 104 10.44 5.54 3.91
C GLU A 104 9.27 4.96 4.71
N PHE A 105 8.06 5.38 4.40
CA PHE A 105 6.84 4.90 5.07
C PHE A 105 6.67 3.40 4.88
N ILE A 106 6.86 2.92 3.66
CA ILE A 106 6.77 1.49 3.32
C ILE A 106 7.85 0.70 4.05
N ALA A 107 9.08 1.21 4.10
CA ALA A 107 10.18 0.53 4.78
C ALA A 107 9.92 0.41 6.28
N GLU A 108 9.41 1.45 6.92
CA GLU A 108 9.05 1.40 8.33
C GLU A 108 7.98 0.34 8.60
N PHE A 109 6.96 0.30 7.75
CA PHE A 109 5.91 -0.71 7.87
C PHE A 109 6.50 -2.11 7.76
N ALA A 110 7.36 -2.36 6.78
CA ALA A 110 7.95 -3.67 6.55
C ALA A 110 8.81 -4.14 7.73
N GLN A 111 9.45 -3.22 8.44
CA GLN A 111 10.32 -3.54 9.57
C GLN A 111 9.55 -3.84 10.86
N GLN A 112 8.31 -3.42 10.98
CA GLN A 112 7.52 -3.60 12.20
C GLN A 112 6.91 -4.99 12.34
N GLY A 113 6.93 -5.76 11.30
CA GLY A 113 6.41 -7.12 11.31
C GLY A 113 7.50 -8.13 11.56
#